data_a299c8e5c53c2c9350ee69e9fef17a3b
#
_entry.id   a299c8e5c53c2c9350ee69e9fef17a3b
#
_cell.length_a   1.000
_cell.length_b   1.000
_cell.length_c   1.000
_cell.angle_alpha   90.00
_cell.angle_beta   90.00
_cell.angle_gamma   90.00
#
_symmetry.space_group_name_H-M   'P 1'
#
loop_
_entity.id
_entity.type
_entity.pdbx_description
1 polymer ?
#
loop_
_entity_poly.entity_id
_entity_poly.type
_entity_poly.pdbx_seq_one_letter_code
_entity_poly.pdbx_strand_id
1 'polypeptide(L)'
;SDLNIWERFMNTRHITSLVAAGAAIVMLLSGCGSTGSFSNASSTSGSNIISVYGSEPAHPLFPGAVTEAGGGKVVDQLFAGLVTYDAKGGIHNEVADSITSSDNATHYVIKIKKGWKFTDGTPVTAHSFVDAWNYTANSANKQGSASFFSTIQGYDDLQKSDVDPSATLSGLKVVDDYTIDVKLSQPDSAFPVKSGSHAYMPLPESAFKDPKKFGENPVGNGPYKFVSWSHNRSIKMVKNPDYKGNRVAKNDGLDFMIYTSPDSAYADLRGGNLDFTHAIPSTALKTFQSDKSIKAYNQPGGNTLTFTIPEWLEHFGQDEEGNLRRQAISMSIDRKTIAEKIFNNTSTPAVDFIAAPISAYSKNLKGNEVLKYNPKKAKELWAKANAISPWSGEFGIAYNADGTAKNWVEAICNYIKNTLDIDAKSIPMSTSDEFLSNVDSGKMTSAYRSGWGPDYPSADNYLVQLYDSSSADGKGGNSGNYKNPEFDAMMDKALSAPSTEEADKYYQQGEEILLQDLPAIPLWNQNATAASTSAVSGVAFDYGGGPVFTALTKKQ
;
A
#
# COMPACT_ATOMS: atom_id res chain seq x y z
N SER A 1 -16.53 0.30 5.07
CA SER A 1 -15.71 1.49 4.90
C SER A 1 -14.27 1.05 4.73
N ASP A 2 -13.74 1.25 3.54
CA ASP A 2 -12.38 0.87 3.19
C ASP A 2 -11.43 1.89 3.81
N LEU A 3 -11.03 1.61 5.03
CA LEU A 3 -9.92 2.30 5.66
C LEU A 3 -8.67 2.07 4.81
N ASN A 4 -8.00 3.15 4.50
CA ASN A 4 -6.73 3.16 3.81
C ASN A 4 -5.80 2.10 4.41
N ILE A 5 -5.44 1.10 3.62
CA ILE A 5 -4.59 -0.03 4.05
C ILE A 5 -3.30 0.49 4.70
N TRP A 6 -2.78 1.60 4.20
CA TRP A 6 -1.58 2.24 4.74
C TRP A 6 -1.77 2.75 6.19
N GLU A 7 -2.94 3.28 6.53
CA GLU A 7 -3.24 3.70 7.91
C GLU A 7 -3.43 2.49 8.85
N ARG A 8 -3.98 1.39 8.35
CA ARG A 8 -3.99 0.11 9.09
C ARG A 8 -2.58 -0.39 9.38
N PHE A 9 -1.62 -0.19 8.47
CA PHE A 9 -0.23 -0.57 8.70
C PHE A 9 0.47 0.27 9.77
N MET A 10 0.07 1.52 9.97
CA MET A 10 0.62 2.34 11.05
C MET A 10 -0.04 2.04 12.40
N ASN A 11 -1.27 1.59 12.43
CA ASN A 11 -2.02 1.34 13.67
C ASN A 11 -1.71 0.02 14.37
N THR A 12 -1.13 -0.96 13.70
CA THR A 12 -0.71 -2.23 14.33
C THR A 12 0.51 -2.10 15.25
N ARG A 13 1.02 -0.89 15.47
CA ARG A 13 2.22 -0.69 16.30
C ARG A 13 1.97 -0.44 17.79
N HIS A 14 0.72 -0.34 18.27
CA HIS A 14 0.44 -0.03 19.67
C HIS A 14 -0.74 -0.79 20.25
N ILE A 15 -0.64 -2.11 20.38
CA ILE A 15 -1.39 -2.84 21.40
C ILE A 15 -0.46 -3.90 21.98
N THR A 16 0.27 -3.56 23.01
CA THR A 16 0.56 -4.37 24.18
C THR A 16 1.47 -3.60 25.13
N SER A 17 0.85 -2.87 26.03
CA SER A 17 1.43 -2.62 27.34
C SER A 17 0.29 -2.70 28.35
N LEU A 18 0.06 -3.89 28.86
CA LEU A 18 -0.61 -4.08 30.14
C LEU A 18 0.26 -5.01 30.99
N VAL A 19 0.76 -4.38 32.00
CA VAL A 19 1.53 -4.89 33.12
C VAL A 19 0.79 -6.03 33.81
N ALA A 20 1.49 -7.13 34.04
CA ALA A 20 1.23 -7.97 35.20
C ALA A 20 2.54 -8.31 35.87
N ALA A 21 2.74 -7.67 37.01
CA ALA A 21 3.79 -7.98 37.98
C ALA A 21 3.45 -9.29 38.69
N GLY A 22 4.45 -10.08 38.98
CA GLY A 22 4.35 -10.98 40.11
C GLY A 22 5.01 -12.35 39.95
N ALA A 23 6.06 -12.49 40.76
CA ALA A 23 6.55 -13.67 41.45
C ALA A 23 7.70 -14.47 40.81
N ALA A 24 8.85 -14.18 41.35
CA ALA A 24 10.05 -15.00 41.33
C ALA A 24 9.83 -16.32 42.10
N ILE A 25 10.29 -17.43 41.53
CA ILE A 25 10.74 -18.57 42.31
C ILE A 25 12.01 -19.11 41.66
N VAL A 26 13.08 -19.00 42.45
CA VAL A 26 14.38 -19.64 42.21
C VAL A 26 14.25 -21.11 42.64
N MET A 27 14.71 -22.03 41.77
CA MET A 27 15.24 -23.32 42.23
C MET A 27 16.42 -23.76 41.37
N LEU A 28 17.56 -23.73 41.96
CA LEU A 28 18.75 -24.48 41.59
C LEU A 28 18.49 -25.97 41.83
N LEU A 29 18.99 -26.83 40.97
CA LEU A 29 19.85 -27.97 41.35
C LEU A 29 20.28 -28.78 40.12
N SER A 30 21.54 -28.91 40.09
CA SER A 30 22.52 -29.78 39.49
C SER A 30 22.09 -31.24 39.14
N GLY A 31 22.61 -31.75 38.03
CA GLY A 31 22.65 -33.20 37.73
C GLY A 31 23.42 -33.52 36.46
N CYS A 32 24.53 -34.15 36.61
CA CYS A 32 25.53 -34.61 35.65
C CYS A 32 25.03 -35.48 34.50
N GLY A 33 25.61 -35.29 33.32
CA GLY A 33 26.33 -36.33 32.57
C GLY A 33 25.56 -37.30 31.69
N SER A 34 25.61 -37.04 30.37
CA SER A 34 25.90 -38.12 29.42
C SER A 34 26.41 -37.53 28.10
N THR A 35 27.58 -37.91 27.74
CA THR A 35 28.22 -37.68 26.45
C THR A 35 27.45 -38.40 25.36
N GLY A 36 26.57 -37.64 24.66
CA GLY A 36 26.02 -38.06 23.39
C GLY A 36 26.77 -37.31 22.29
N SER A 37 27.50 -38.03 21.48
CA SER A 37 28.11 -37.52 20.26
C SER A 37 27.03 -36.97 19.36
N PHE A 38 26.91 -35.64 19.34
CA PHE A 38 26.19 -34.98 18.26
C PHE A 38 27.08 -35.07 17.03
N SER A 39 26.71 -36.00 16.13
CA SER A 39 27.20 -36.00 14.77
C SER A 39 27.04 -34.59 14.22
N ASN A 40 28.13 -33.98 13.83
CA ASN A 40 28.19 -32.81 12.99
C ASN A 40 27.25 -33.03 11.80
N ALA A 41 26.07 -32.48 11.88
CA ALA A 41 25.34 -32.15 10.67
C ALA A 41 26.24 -31.17 9.93
N SER A 42 26.84 -31.63 8.86
CA SER A 42 27.61 -30.84 7.93
C SER A 42 26.81 -29.58 7.64
N SER A 43 27.32 -28.45 8.09
CA SER A 43 26.93 -27.15 7.57
C SER A 43 27.06 -27.27 6.05
N THR A 44 25.95 -27.28 5.33
CA THR A 44 25.94 -27.05 3.89
C THR A 44 26.49 -25.65 3.69
N SER A 45 27.81 -25.58 3.54
CA SER A 45 28.48 -24.38 3.09
C SER A 45 27.90 -24.05 1.73
N GLY A 46 27.15 -22.93 1.62
CA GLY A 46 26.75 -22.37 0.36
C GLY A 46 25.26 -22.14 0.10
N SER A 47 24.37 -22.14 1.09
CA SER A 47 23.00 -21.73 0.81
C SER A 47 22.88 -20.20 0.75
N ASN A 48 22.46 -19.68 -0.41
CA ASN A 48 22.15 -18.28 -0.63
C ASN A 48 20.73 -17.97 -0.13
N ILE A 49 20.44 -18.31 1.14
CA ILE A 49 19.19 -18.00 1.82
C ILE A 49 19.34 -16.65 2.51
N ILE A 50 18.43 -15.73 2.23
CA ILE A 50 18.46 -14.37 2.74
C ILE A 50 17.52 -14.27 3.93
N SER A 51 18.02 -13.87 5.09
CA SER A 51 17.18 -13.50 6.23
C SER A 51 16.69 -12.06 6.08
N VAL A 52 15.38 -11.87 6.16
CA VAL A 52 14.73 -10.59 5.93
C VAL A 52 13.80 -10.23 7.09
N TYR A 53 13.63 -8.94 7.32
CA TYR A 53 12.65 -8.46 8.29
C TYR A 53 11.24 -8.90 7.91
N GLY A 54 10.48 -9.38 8.89
CA GLY A 54 9.06 -9.67 8.79
C GLY A 54 8.31 -9.27 10.05
N SER A 55 7.00 -9.15 9.93
CA SER A 55 6.07 -9.04 11.05
C SER A 55 5.11 -10.22 11.03
N GLU A 56 4.63 -10.63 12.20
CA GLU A 56 3.69 -11.76 12.28
C GLU A 56 2.44 -11.47 11.48
N PRO A 57 2.08 -12.33 10.49
CA PRO A 57 0.83 -12.18 9.77
C PRO A 57 -0.37 -12.21 10.70
N ALA A 58 -1.31 -11.28 10.51
CA ALA A 58 -2.52 -11.18 11.31
C ALA A 58 -3.57 -12.24 10.95
N HIS A 59 -3.44 -12.82 9.76
CA HIS A 59 -4.37 -13.81 9.21
C HIS A 59 -3.62 -15.03 8.67
N PRO A 60 -4.31 -16.18 8.50
CA PRO A 60 -3.75 -17.30 7.75
C PRO A 60 -3.26 -16.86 6.36
N LEU A 61 -2.24 -17.53 5.82
CA LEU A 61 -1.63 -17.22 4.52
C LEU A 61 -2.53 -17.71 3.37
N PHE A 62 -3.76 -17.26 3.39
CA PHE A 62 -4.78 -17.44 2.35
C PHE A 62 -4.92 -16.10 1.62
N PRO A 63 -4.60 -15.99 0.33
CA PRO A 63 -4.44 -14.70 -0.35
C PRO A 63 -5.58 -13.71 -0.15
N GLY A 64 -6.83 -14.15 -0.25
CA GLY A 64 -8.00 -13.28 -0.07
C GLY A 64 -8.24 -12.82 1.37
N ALA A 65 -7.64 -13.47 2.36
CA ALA A 65 -7.78 -13.11 3.77
C ALA A 65 -6.76 -12.05 4.21
N VAL A 66 -5.64 -11.95 3.49
CA VAL A 66 -4.50 -11.10 3.88
C VAL A 66 -4.75 -9.66 3.45
N THR A 67 -4.75 -8.74 4.42
CA THR A 67 -4.98 -7.31 4.20
C THR A 67 -3.91 -6.43 4.85
N GLU A 68 -2.87 -7.03 5.44
CA GLU A 68 -1.77 -6.31 6.11
C GLU A 68 -0.40 -6.66 5.50
N ALA A 69 0.58 -5.79 5.75
CA ALA A 69 1.89 -5.85 5.11
C ALA A 69 2.68 -7.13 5.41
N GLY A 70 2.61 -7.61 6.65
CA GLY A 70 3.37 -8.80 7.06
C GLY A 70 2.98 -10.04 6.29
N GLY A 71 1.67 -10.34 6.24
CA GLY A 71 1.13 -11.46 5.46
C GLY A 71 1.24 -11.22 3.95
N GLY A 72 0.97 -9.98 3.50
CA GLY A 72 1.04 -9.63 2.07
C GLY A 72 2.40 -9.89 1.45
N LYS A 73 3.47 -9.49 2.11
CA LYS A 73 4.84 -9.74 1.62
C LYS A 73 5.16 -11.23 1.49
N VAL A 74 4.65 -12.05 2.38
CA VAL A 74 4.83 -13.50 2.34
C VAL A 74 4.02 -14.12 1.20
N VAL A 75 2.73 -13.79 1.13
CA VAL A 75 1.81 -14.31 0.09
C VAL A 75 2.30 -13.96 -1.31
N ASP A 76 2.80 -12.74 -1.51
CA ASP A 76 3.33 -12.30 -2.81
C ASP A 76 4.52 -13.13 -3.29
N GLN A 77 5.27 -13.77 -2.39
CA GLN A 77 6.38 -14.66 -2.74
C GLN A 77 5.93 -16.10 -3.05
N LEU A 78 4.82 -16.53 -2.47
CA LEU A 78 4.32 -17.90 -2.57
C LEU A 78 3.37 -18.12 -3.76
N PHE A 79 2.79 -17.05 -4.31
CA PHE A 79 1.78 -17.12 -5.37
C PHE A 79 2.19 -16.29 -6.59
N ALA A 80 1.73 -16.70 -7.75
CA ALA A 80 1.84 -16.00 -9.01
C ALA A 80 0.45 -15.78 -9.61
N GLY A 81 0.14 -14.52 -9.92
CA GLY A 81 -1.13 -14.11 -10.49
C GLY A 81 -1.12 -13.98 -12.01
N LEU A 82 -2.12 -13.30 -12.55
CA LEU A 82 -2.24 -13.08 -13.99
C LEU A 82 -1.12 -12.18 -14.53
N VAL A 83 -0.77 -11.14 -13.80
CA VAL A 83 0.23 -10.14 -14.18
C VAL A 83 1.18 -9.86 -13.02
N THR A 84 2.37 -9.35 -13.35
CA THR A 84 3.34 -8.76 -12.41
C THR A 84 3.47 -7.27 -12.67
N TYR A 85 4.07 -6.56 -11.74
CA TYR A 85 4.35 -5.14 -11.83
C TYR A 85 5.85 -4.88 -11.93
N ASP A 86 6.25 -3.95 -12.78
CA ASP A 86 7.61 -3.43 -12.76
C ASP A 86 7.76 -2.27 -11.75
N ALA A 87 8.98 -1.77 -11.59
CA ALA A 87 9.28 -0.70 -10.64
C ALA A 87 8.59 0.65 -10.96
N LYS A 88 8.09 0.80 -12.18
CA LYS A 88 7.37 2.00 -12.64
C LYS A 88 5.85 1.80 -12.69
N GLY A 89 5.36 0.70 -12.12
CA GLY A 89 3.94 0.37 -12.11
C GLY A 89 3.39 -0.21 -13.41
N GLY A 90 4.24 -0.46 -14.41
CA GLY A 90 3.83 -1.16 -15.64
C GLY A 90 3.50 -2.61 -15.36
N ILE A 91 2.53 -3.17 -16.11
CA ILE A 91 2.12 -4.57 -15.96
C ILE A 91 2.76 -5.45 -17.04
N HIS A 92 3.07 -6.68 -16.64
CA HIS A 92 3.60 -7.72 -17.51
C HIS A 92 2.83 -9.02 -17.25
N ASN A 93 2.40 -9.71 -18.32
CA ASN A 93 1.71 -10.99 -18.17
C ASN A 93 2.62 -12.00 -17.47
N GLU A 94 2.06 -12.72 -16.50
CA GLU A 94 2.76 -13.81 -15.80
C GLU A 94 2.04 -15.15 -16.09
N VAL A 95 0.97 -15.49 -15.39
CA VAL A 95 0.17 -16.68 -15.71
C VAL A 95 -0.77 -16.39 -16.87
N ALA A 96 -1.21 -15.15 -17.06
CA ALA A 96 -1.98 -14.78 -18.23
C ALA A 96 -1.13 -14.81 -19.51
N ASP A 97 -1.69 -15.37 -20.57
CA ASP A 97 -1.17 -15.23 -21.92
C ASP A 97 -1.67 -13.92 -22.56
N SER A 98 -2.94 -13.61 -22.36
CA SER A 98 -3.54 -12.34 -22.78
C SER A 98 -4.71 -11.95 -21.89
N ILE A 99 -4.93 -10.63 -21.79
CA ILE A 99 -6.12 -10.02 -21.17
C ILE A 99 -6.64 -8.99 -22.15
N THR A 100 -7.80 -9.26 -22.76
CA THR A 100 -8.38 -8.43 -23.83
C THR A 100 -9.60 -7.70 -23.33
N SER A 101 -9.59 -6.37 -23.46
CA SER A 101 -10.70 -5.48 -23.11
C SER A 101 -11.63 -5.23 -24.29
N SER A 102 -12.93 -5.11 -24.02
CA SER A 102 -13.94 -4.67 -24.96
C SER A 102 -15.11 -3.96 -24.24
N ASP A 103 -16.06 -3.44 -25.02
CA ASP A 103 -17.30 -2.81 -24.51
C ASP A 103 -17.03 -1.70 -23.47
N ASN A 104 -16.13 -0.77 -23.80
CA ASN A 104 -15.75 0.35 -22.94
C ASN A 104 -15.22 -0.11 -21.56
N ALA A 105 -14.35 -1.12 -21.57
CA ALA A 105 -13.74 -1.70 -20.37
C ALA A 105 -14.76 -2.35 -19.39
N THR A 106 -15.84 -2.89 -19.90
CA THR A 106 -16.83 -3.68 -19.14
C THR A 106 -16.75 -5.19 -19.40
N HIS A 107 -15.95 -5.61 -20.37
CA HIS A 107 -15.81 -7.01 -20.74
C HIS A 107 -14.33 -7.36 -20.97
N TYR A 108 -13.88 -8.41 -20.29
CA TYR A 108 -12.51 -8.93 -20.43
C TYR A 108 -12.52 -10.41 -20.75
N VAL A 109 -11.65 -10.81 -21.67
CA VAL A 109 -11.34 -12.21 -21.94
C VAL A 109 -9.90 -12.48 -21.53
N ILE A 110 -9.72 -13.44 -20.66
CA ILE A 110 -8.41 -13.82 -20.09
C ILE A 110 -8.03 -15.19 -20.65
N LYS A 111 -6.88 -15.27 -21.29
CA LYS A 111 -6.26 -16.54 -21.69
C LYS A 111 -5.15 -16.88 -20.70
N ILE A 112 -5.16 -18.11 -20.20
CA ILE A 112 -4.19 -18.64 -19.23
C ILE A 112 -3.14 -19.45 -19.98
N LYS A 113 -1.86 -19.24 -19.64
CA LYS A 113 -0.76 -20.07 -20.13
C LYS A 113 -0.88 -21.50 -19.62
N LYS A 114 -0.65 -22.47 -20.49
CA LYS A 114 -0.61 -23.89 -20.13
C LYS A 114 0.71 -24.23 -19.46
N GLY A 115 0.70 -25.25 -18.58
CA GLY A 115 1.89 -25.79 -17.96
C GLY A 115 2.30 -25.21 -16.64
N TRP A 116 1.58 -24.20 -16.12
CA TRP A 116 1.76 -23.74 -14.76
C TRP A 116 1.23 -24.77 -13.75
N LYS A 117 1.98 -24.97 -12.66
CA LYS A 117 1.64 -25.93 -11.59
C LYS A 117 1.76 -25.29 -10.22
N PHE A 118 0.91 -25.73 -9.31
CA PHE A 118 1.13 -25.53 -7.89
C PHE A 118 2.26 -26.41 -7.37
N THR A 119 2.81 -26.10 -6.21
CA THR A 119 3.94 -26.84 -5.61
C THR A 119 3.60 -28.28 -5.21
N ASP A 120 2.32 -28.66 -5.18
CA ASP A 120 1.85 -30.04 -5.02
C ASP A 120 1.74 -30.82 -6.36
N GLY A 121 2.07 -30.18 -7.48
CA GLY A 121 2.02 -30.76 -8.82
C GLY A 121 0.68 -30.61 -9.54
N THR A 122 -0.38 -30.09 -8.88
CA THR A 122 -1.67 -29.85 -9.54
C THR A 122 -1.59 -28.69 -10.53
N PRO A 123 -2.32 -28.74 -11.67
CA PRO A 123 -2.23 -27.69 -12.67
C PRO A 123 -2.92 -26.40 -12.24
N VAL A 124 -2.38 -25.27 -12.68
CA VAL A 124 -3.04 -23.96 -12.60
C VAL A 124 -3.92 -23.78 -13.83
N THR A 125 -5.21 -23.61 -13.64
CA THR A 125 -6.20 -23.47 -14.70
C THR A 125 -7.12 -22.26 -14.47
N ALA A 126 -8.05 -22.03 -15.40
CA ALA A 126 -9.09 -21.01 -15.24
C ALA A 126 -9.89 -21.18 -13.92
N HIS A 127 -10.19 -22.42 -13.55
CA HIS A 127 -10.87 -22.73 -12.27
C HIS A 127 -10.05 -22.29 -11.05
N SER A 128 -8.74 -22.38 -11.12
CA SER A 128 -7.86 -21.95 -10.01
C SER A 128 -8.06 -20.47 -9.67
N PHE A 129 -8.31 -19.63 -10.65
CA PHE A 129 -8.59 -18.21 -10.49
C PHE A 129 -10.06 -17.97 -10.15
N VAL A 130 -10.99 -18.48 -10.93
CA VAL A 130 -12.42 -18.18 -10.76
C VAL A 130 -12.96 -18.69 -9.44
N ASP A 131 -12.60 -19.90 -9.01
CA ASP A 131 -13.03 -20.45 -7.74
C ASP A 131 -12.46 -19.64 -6.55
N ALA A 132 -11.21 -19.20 -6.65
CA ALA A 132 -10.60 -18.33 -5.65
C ALA A 132 -11.30 -16.97 -5.56
N TRP A 133 -11.60 -16.34 -6.70
CA TRP A 133 -12.28 -15.04 -6.75
C TRP A 133 -13.71 -15.13 -6.21
N ASN A 134 -14.45 -16.17 -6.59
CA ASN A 134 -15.79 -16.42 -6.06
C ASN A 134 -15.77 -16.60 -4.54
N TYR A 135 -14.83 -17.39 -4.04
CA TYR A 135 -14.68 -17.61 -2.60
C TYR A 135 -14.40 -16.30 -1.85
N THR A 136 -13.44 -15.50 -2.36
CA THR A 136 -13.06 -14.24 -1.73
C THR A 136 -14.18 -13.20 -1.79
N ALA A 137 -14.90 -13.11 -2.90
CA ALA A 137 -15.98 -12.14 -3.08
C ALA A 137 -17.22 -12.43 -2.23
N ASN A 138 -17.47 -13.70 -1.88
CA ASN A 138 -18.64 -14.09 -1.10
C ASN A 138 -18.47 -13.72 0.38
N SER A 139 -19.32 -12.82 0.87
CA SER A 139 -19.24 -12.28 2.23
C SER A 139 -19.38 -13.35 3.34
N ALA A 140 -20.00 -14.49 3.05
CA ALA A 140 -20.11 -15.60 4.00
C ALA A 140 -18.73 -16.17 4.38
N ASN A 141 -17.73 -16.05 3.52
CA ASN A 141 -16.36 -16.51 3.73
C ASN A 141 -15.49 -15.51 4.49
N LYS A 142 -16.00 -14.29 4.76
CA LYS A 142 -15.34 -13.26 5.59
C LYS A 142 -13.90 -12.93 5.17
N GLN A 143 -13.67 -12.86 3.87
CA GLN A 143 -12.36 -12.53 3.33
C GLN A 143 -12.15 -11.01 3.27
N GLY A 144 -11.05 -10.52 3.83
CA GLY A 144 -10.79 -9.09 3.94
C GLY A 144 -10.64 -8.37 2.60
N SER A 145 -10.28 -9.09 1.55
CA SER A 145 -10.07 -8.53 0.20
C SER A 145 -11.30 -8.64 -0.72
N ALA A 146 -12.49 -8.92 -0.19
CA ALA A 146 -13.70 -9.09 -1.00
C ALA A 146 -13.99 -7.88 -1.90
N SER A 147 -13.77 -6.66 -1.43
CA SER A 147 -14.05 -5.41 -2.16
C SER A 147 -13.23 -5.23 -3.44
N PHE A 148 -12.11 -5.94 -3.60
CA PHE A 148 -11.36 -5.94 -4.87
C PHE A 148 -12.18 -6.43 -6.07
N PHE A 149 -13.24 -7.20 -5.82
CA PHE A 149 -14.11 -7.78 -6.84
C PHE A 149 -15.39 -6.94 -7.09
N SER A 150 -15.48 -5.75 -6.50
CA SER A 150 -16.70 -4.93 -6.48
C SER A 150 -17.22 -4.51 -7.86
N THR A 151 -16.37 -4.45 -8.87
CA THR A 151 -16.79 -4.09 -10.24
C THR A 151 -17.25 -5.28 -11.08
N ILE A 152 -17.15 -6.51 -10.59
CA ILE A 152 -17.59 -7.70 -11.30
C ILE A 152 -19.11 -7.89 -11.10
N GLN A 153 -19.85 -8.17 -12.18
CA GLN A 153 -21.28 -8.41 -12.09
C GLN A 153 -21.61 -9.50 -11.07
N GLY A 154 -22.64 -9.22 -10.25
CA GLY A 154 -23.10 -10.13 -9.21
C GLY A 154 -22.43 -9.91 -7.84
N TYR A 155 -21.47 -9.00 -7.73
CA TYR A 155 -20.79 -8.72 -6.47
C TYR A 155 -21.76 -8.32 -5.34
N ASP A 156 -22.67 -7.39 -5.60
CA ASP A 156 -23.59 -6.89 -4.59
C ASP A 156 -24.52 -8.00 -4.04
N ASP A 157 -24.89 -8.95 -4.86
CA ASP A 157 -25.69 -10.11 -4.44
C ASP A 157 -24.92 -11.01 -3.45
N LEU A 158 -23.59 -11.05 -3.56
CA LEU A 158 -22.73 -11.81 -2.65
C LEU A 158 -22.45 -11.09 -1.32
N GLN A 159 -22.87 -9.83 -1.17
CA GLN A 159 -22.69 -9.06 0.06
C GLN A 159 -23.92 -9.09 0.97
N LYS A 160 -25.02 -9.72 0.56
CA LYS A 160 -26.23 -9.82 1.36
C LYS A 160 -26.01 -10.71 2.61
N SER A 161 -26.67 -10.37 3.71
CA SER A 161 -26.47 -11.06 5.00
C SER A 161 -26.88 -12.53 4.98
N ASP A 162 -27.77 -12.91 4.06
CA ASP A 162 -28.32 -14.26 3.88
C ASP A 162 -27.73 -14.98 2.66
N VAL A 163 -26.62 -14.52 2.14
CA VAL A 163 -25.98 -15.10 0.94
C VAL A 163 -25.65 -16.58 1.18
N ASP A 164 -25.97 -17.41 0.18
CA ASP A 164 -25.53 -18.81 0.17
C ASP A 164 -23.99 -18.85 0.05
N PRO A 165 -23.28 -19.57 0.93
CA PRO A 165 -21.81 -19.71 0.85
C PRO A 165 -21.29 -20.27 -0.49
N SER A 166 -22.13 -20.98 -1.25
CA SER A 166 -21.80 -21.53 -2.57
C SER A 166 -22.11 -20.58 -3.73
N ALA A 167 -22.75 -19.44 -3.46
CA ALA A 167 -23.09 -18.47 -4.49
C ALA A 167 -21.82 -17.87 -5.13
N THR A 168 -21.91 -17.60 -6.43
CA THR A 168 -20.79 -17.14 -7.25
C THR A 168 -21.10 -15.81 -7.94
N LEU A 169 -20.05 -15.13 -8.40
CA LEU A 169 -20.17 -13.94 -9.22
C LEU A 169 -20.77 -14.26 -10.59
N SER A 170 -21.92 -13.66 -10.91
CA SER A 170 -22.59 -13.90 -12.21
C SER A 170 -21.76 -13.42 -13.42
N GLY A 171 -20.86 -12.48 -13.20
CA GLY A 171 -19.99 -11.96 -14.26
C GLY A 171 -18.79 -12.84 -14.61
N LEU A 172 -18.54 -13.92 -13.86
CA LEU A 172 -17.41 -14.83 -14.13
C LEU A 172 -17.89 -16.11 -14.81
N LYS A 173 -17.20 -16.48 -15.89
CA LYS A 173 -17.44 -17.73 -16.59
C LYS A 173 -16.12 -18.39 -16.97
N VAL A 174 -15.97 -19.65 -16.59
CA VAL A 174 -14.94 -20.53 -17.12
C VAL A 174 -15.42 -21.05 -18.47
N VAL A 175 -14.82 -20.56 -19.55
CA VAL A 175 -15.17 -20.96 -20.92
C VAL A 175 -14.57 -22.33 -21.24
N ASP A 176 -13.31 -22.51 -20.89
CA ASP A 176 -12.55 -23.76 -20.91
C ASP A 176 -11.44 -23.70 -19.85
N ASP A 177 -10.64 -24.74 -19.71
CA ASP A 177 -9.60 -24.84 -18.67
C ASP A 177 -8.58 -23.68 -18.69
N TYR A 178 -8.49 -22.94 -19.79
CA TYR A 178 -7.49 -21.87 -19.97
C TYR A 178 -8.11 -20.56 -20.48
N THR A 179 -9.43 -20.41 -20.36
CA THR A 179 -10.13 -19.18 -20.77
C THR A 179 -11.15 -18.76 -19.74
N ILE A 180 -11.06 -17.51 -19.31
CA ILE A 180 -12.01 -16.87 -18.38
C ILE A 180 -12.70 -15.72 -19.12
N ASP A 181 -14.01 -15.65 -19.04
CA ASP A 181 -14.82 -14.51 -19.47
C ASP A 181 -15.26 -13.71 -18.24
N VAL A 182 -15.00 -12.40 -18.26
CA VAL A 182 -15.31 -11.50 -17.14
C VAL A 182 -16.19 -10.37 -17.62
N LYS A 183 -17.37 -10.24 -17.01
CA LYS A 183 -18.28 -9.10 -17.22
C LYS A 183 -18.33 -8.23 -16.00
N LEU A 184 -18.10 -6.93 -16.19
CA LEU A 184 -18.14 -5.94 -15.15
C LEU A 184 -19.48 -5.23 -15.11
N SER A 185 -19.89 -4.77 -13.94
CA SER A 185 -21.11 -3.97 -13.74
C SER A 185 -20.91 -2.50 -14.13
N GLN A 186 -19.68 -2.07 -14.27
CA GLN A 186 -19.29 -0.71 -14.66
C GLN A 186 -17.93 -0.74 -15.37
N PRO A 187 -17.59 0.29 -16.17
CA PRO A 187 -16.28 0.38 -16.77
C PRO A 187 -15.16 0.37 -15.75
N ASP A 188 -14.13 -0.43 -16.00
CA ASP A 188 -12.94 -0.52 -15.14
C ASP A 188 -11.69 -0.86 -15.98
N SER A 189 -11.06 0.16 -16.54
CA SER A 189 -9.82 0.01 -17.32
C SER A 189 -8.63 -0.45 -16.47
N ALA A 190 -8.73 -0.35 -15.15
CA ALA A 190 -7.72 -0.83 -14.20
C ALA A 190 -7.85 -2.31 -13.84
N PHE A 191 -8.87 -3.01 -14.34
CA PHE A 191 -9.07 -4.43 -14.01
C PHE A 191 -7.83 -5.29 -14.27
N PRO A 192 -7.10 -5.18 -15.41
CA PRO A 192 -5.86 -5.92 -15.62
C PRO A 192 -4.79 -5.62 -14.56
N VAL A 193 -4.66 -4.36 -14.16
CA VAL A 193 -3.70 -3.94 -13.14
C VAL A 193 -4.07 -4.53 -11.77
N LYS A 194 -5.34 -4.46 -11.39
CA LYS A 194 -5.85 -5.05 -10.14
C LYS A 194 -5.57 -6.55 -10.04
N SER A 195 -5.64 -7.25 -11.16
CA SER A 195 -5.47 -8.71 -11.23
C SER A 195 -4.07 -9.21 -10.84
N GLY A 196 -3.10 -8.32 -10.68
CA GLY A 196 -1.77 -8.64 -10.15
C GLY A 196 -1.67 -8.60 -8.64
N SER A 197 -2.67 -8.08 -7.94
CA SER A 197 -2.67 -8.06 -6.47
C SER A 197 -2.91 -9.45 -5.88
N HIS A 198 -2.46 -9.68 -4.65
CA HIS A 198 -2.65 -10.99 -3.99
C HIS A 198 -4.12 -11.36 -3.80
N ALA A 199 -5.05 -10.42 -3.79
CA ALA A 199 -6.48 -10.70 -3.76
C ALA A 199 -6.94 -11.59 -4.93
N TYR A 200 -6.28 -11.49 -6.08
CA TYR A 200 -6.62 -12.21 -7.31
C TYR A 200 -5.79 -13.47 -7.55
N MET A 201 -4.95 -13.90 -6.60
CA MET A 201 -4.09 -15.07 -6.75
C MET A 201 -4.89 -16.35 -6.94
N PRO A 202 -4.39 -17.31 -7.74
CA PRO A 202 -5.04 -18.60 -7.94
C PRO A 202 -4.84 -19.51 -6.73
N LEU A 203 -5.78 -20.41 -6.51
CA LEU A 203 -5.72 -21.40 -5.45
C LEU A 203 -5.95 -22.80 -6.00
N PRO A 204 -5.27 -23.83 -5.46
CA PRO A 204 -5.61 -25.21 -5.75
C PRO A 204 -6.94 -25.59 -5.08
N GLU A 205 -7.63 -26.57 -5.62
CA GLU A 205 -8.90 -27.06 -5.06
C GLU A 205 -8.78 -27.45 -3.57
N SER A 206 -7.64 -27.94 -3.16
CA SER A 206 -7.37 -28.31 -1.76
C SER A 206 -7.50 -27.14 -0.77
N ALA A 207 -7.36 -25.90 -1.23
CA ALA A 207 -7.47 -24.71 -0.38
C ALA A 207 -8.88 -24.55 0.21
N PHE A 208 -9.91 -24.98 -0.50
CA PHE A 208 -11.31 -24.79 -0.10
C PHE A 208 -11.82 -25.89 0.84
N LYS A 209 -11.09 -26.99 1.00
CA LYS A 209 -11.46 -28.10 1.91
C LYS A 209 -11.32 -27.70 3.37
N ASP A 210 -10.24 -27.01 3.70
CA ASP A 210 -9.97 -26.43 5.02
C ASP A 210 -9.12 -25.17 4.85
N PRO A 211 -9.74 -24.01 4.62
CA PRO A 211 -9.02 -22.77 4.33
C PRO A 211 -8.08 -22.32 5.45
N LYS A 212 -8.45 -22.59 6.70
CA LYS A 212 -7.61 -22.23 7.85
C LYS A 212 -6.34 -23.08 7.90
N LYS A 213 -6.49 -24.38 7.75
CA LYS A 213 -5.34 -25.31 7.68
C LYS A 213 -4.46 -25.02 6.47
N PHE A 214 -5.06 -24.75 5.32
CA PHE A 214 -4.32 -24.34 4.13
C PHE A 214 -3.47 -23.10 4.40
N GLY A 215 -4.02 -22.09 5.07
CA GLY A 215 -3.32 -20.85 5.40
C GLY A 215 -2.14 -21.01 6.35
N GLU A 216 -2.07 -22.11 7.11
CA GLU A 216 -0.92 -22.47 7.95
C GLU A 216 0.18 -23.21 7.17
N ASN A 217 -0.16 -23.81 6.05
CA ASN A 217 0.75 -24.56 5.19
C ASN A 217 0.37 -24.39 3.70
N PRO A 218 0.48 -23.17 3.16
CA PRO A 218 -0.04 -22.87 1.85
C PRO A 218 0.68 -23.59 0.72
N VAL A 219 -0.08 -23.92 -0.32
CA VAL A 219 0.38 -24.50 -1.58
C VAL A 219 0.16 -23.48 -2.68
N GLY A 220 1.22 -22.86 -3.13
CA GLY A 220 1.18 -21.81 -4.15
C GLY A 220 1.85 -22.22 -5.45
N ASN A 221 1.98 -21.24 -6.34
CA ASN A 221 2.60 -21.40 -7.67
C ASN A 221 3.67 -20.32 -7.93
N GLY A 222 4.09 -19.63 -6.89
CA GLY A 222 4.98 -18.48 -7.00
C GLY A 222 6.47 -18.82 -7.07
N PRO A 223 7.32 -17.79 -7.02
CA PRO A 223 8.78 -17.98 -7.10
C PRO A 223 9.37 -18.76 -5.93
N TYR A 224 8.67 -18.84 -4.82
CA TYR A 224 9.09 -19.61 -3.65
C TYR A 224 8.05 -20.64 -3.23
N LYS A 225 8.53 -21.72 -2.62
CA LYS A 225 7.75 -22.78 -2.00
C LYS A 225 7.81 -22.63 -0.48
N PHE A 226 6.65 -22.67 0.16
CA PHE A 226 6.53 -22.65 1.61
C PHE A 226 7.22 -23.84 2.26
N VAL A 227 7.93 -23.59 3.37
CA VAL A 227 8.58 -24.64 4.17
C VAL A 227 7.97 -24.73 5.55
N SER A 228 7.94 -23.63 6.30
CA SER A 228 7.43 -23.63 7.67
C SER A 228 7.01 -22.24 8.16
N TRP A 229 6.08 -22.23 9.07
CA TRP A 229 5.71 -21.05 9.85
C TRP A 229 5.80 -21.41 11.34
N SER A 230 6.79 -20.83 12.00
CA SER A 230 6.91 -20.84 13.45
C SER A 230 6.40 -19.51 13.96
N HIS A 231 5.17 -19.49 14.50
CA HIS A 231 4.48 -18.27 14.89
C HIS A 231 5.32 -17.39 15.81
N ASN A 232 5.33 -16.09 15.51
CA ASN A 232 6.11 -15.06 16.19
C ASN A 232 7.65 -15.26 16.13
N ARG A 233 8.14 -16.14 15.28
CA ARG A 233 9.58 -16.41 15.14
C ARG A 233 10.08 -16.29 13.70
N SER A 234 9.52 -17.09 12.79
CA SER A 234 9.97 -17.09 11.38
C SER A 234 8.99 -17.75 10.43
N ILE A 235 9.02 -17.29 9.18
CA ILE A 235 8.41 -17.97 8.04
C ILE A 235 9.52 -18.28 7.04
N LYS A 236 9.69 -19.55 6.70
CA LYS A 236 10.76 -20.03 5.82
C LYS A 236 10.18 -20.50 4.50
N MET A 237 10.86 -20.15 3.42
CA MET A 237 10.53 -20.57 2.07
C MET A 237 11.80 -20.80 1.26
N VAL A 238 11.73 -21.71 0.30
CA VAL A 238 12.82 -22.02 -0.61
C VAL A 238 12.43 -21.70 -2.05
N LYS A 239 13.41 -21.49 -2.91
CA LYS A 239 13.18 -21.29 -4.34
C LYS A 239 12.33 -22.41 -4.91
N ASN A 240 11.30 -22.04 -5.67
CA ASN A 240 10.45 -22.99 -6.39
C ASN A 240 11.07 -23.29 -7.77
N PRO A 241 11.60 -24.49 -8.00
CA PRO A 241 12.26 -24.84 -9.26
C PRO A 241 11.27 -24.93 -10.44
N ASP A 242 9.98 -25.12 -10.16
CA ASP A 242 8.93 -25.26 -11.18
C ASP A 242 8.27 -23.92 -11.56
N TYR A 243 8.69 -22.83 -10.91
CA TYR A 243 8.18 -21.50 -11.24
C TYR A 243 8.56 -21.07 -12.65
N LYS A 244 7.58 -20.61 -13.43
CA LYS A 244 7.75 -20.31 -14.86
C LYS A 244 7.59 -18.82 -15.22
N GLY A 245 7.45 -17.95 -14.23
CA GLY A 245 7.20 -16.53 -14.45
C GLY A 245 8.48 -15.69 -14.57
N ASN A 246 8.29 -14.38 -14.51
CA ASN A 246 9.34 -13.39 -14.69
C ASN A 246 10.01 -12.95 -13.36
N ARG A 247 9.54 -13.45 -12.22
CA ARG A 247 10.11 -13.18 -10.89
C ARG A 247 11.01 -14.32 -10.39
N VAL A 248 11.84 -14.87 -11.24
CA VAL A 248 12.75 -15.97 -10.86
C VAL A 248 13.68 -15.51 -9.75
N ALA A 249 13.69 -16.26 -8.64
CA ALA A 249 14.54 -15.93 -7.50
C ALA A 249 16.03 -16.07 -7.85
N LYS A 250 16.82 -15.06 -7.51
CA LYS A 250 18.28 -15.05 -7.62
C LYS A 250 18.97 -15.61 -6.37
N ASN A 251 18.20 -15.90 -5.34
CA ASN A 251 18.61 -16.57 -4.11
C ASN A 251 17.99 -17.96 -4.02
N ASP A 252 18.39 -18.75 -3.01
CA ASP A 252 17.90 -20.11 -2.80
C ASP A 252 16.66 -20.17 -1.88
N GLY A 253 16.36 -19.09 -1.20
CA GLY A 253 15.21 -18.99 -0.30
C GLY A 253 15.23 -17.73 0.53
N LEU A 254 14.15 -17.55 1.28
CA LEU A 254 13.94 -16.42 2.19
C LEU A 254 13.57 -16.98 3.58
N ASP A 255 14.18 -16.40 4.60
CA ASP A 255 13.77 -16.56 5.99
C ASP A 255 13.21 -15.22 6.47
N PHE A 256 11.88 -15.09 6.54
CA PHE A 256 11.25 -13.95 7.17
C PHE A 256 11.39 -14.08 8.68
N MET A 257 12.26 -13.28 9.27
CA MET A 257 12.46 -13.23 10.71
C MET A 257 11.46 -12.28 11.33
N ILE A 258 10.66 -12.76 12.26
CA ILE A 258 9.55 -12.00 12.83
C ILE A 258 10.05 -11.15 13.99
N TYR A 259 9.82 -9.85 13.88
CA TYR A 259 10.15 -8.85 14.89
C TYR A 259 8.90 -8.10 15.34
N THR A 260 8.86 -7.73 16.60
CA THR A 260 7.83 -6.84 17.18
C THR A 260 8.23 -5.37 17.09
N SER A 261 9.51 -5.09 16.84
CA SER A 261 10.08 -3.74 16.78
C SER A 261 11.10 -3.63 15.66
N PRO A 262 11.00 -2.58 14.82
CA PRO A 262 12.05 -2.27 13.84
C PRO A 262 13.42 -2.01 14.47
N ASP A 263 13.48 -1.48 15.69
CA ASP A 263 14.74 -1.24 16.41
C ASP A 263 15.50 -2.54 16.67
N SER A 264 14.81 -3.59 17.08
CA SER A 264 15.42 -4.93 17.30
C SER A 264 15.96 -5.52 16.00
N ALA A 265 15.22 -5.40 14.92
CA ALA A 265 15.66 -5.86 13.59
C ALA A 265 16.89 -5.09 13.12
N TYR A 266 16.89 -3.77 13.31
CA TYR A 266 18.02 -2.93 12.91
C TYR A 266 19.29 -3.24 13.72
N ALA A 267 19.13 -3.50 15.02
CA ALA A 267 20.24 -3.94 15.87
C ALA A 267 20.82 -5.29 15.41
N ASP A 268 19.96 -6.26 15.07
CA ASP A 268 20.39 -7.55 14.54
C ASP A 268 21.09 -7.41 13.19
N LEU A 269 20.61 -6.54 12.33
CA LEU A 269 21.26 -6.24 11.05
C LEU A 269 22.66 -5.68 11.25
N ARG A 270 22.83 -4.69 12.13
CA ARG A 270 24.14 -4.13 12.44
C ARG A 270 25.07 -5.14 13.11
N GLY A 271 24.53 -6.08 13.85
CA GLY A 271 25.26 -7.20 14.46
C GLY A 271 25.60 -8.35 13.52
N GLY A 272 25.11 -8.31 12.27
CA GLY A 272 25.32 -9.37 11.28
C GLY A 272 24.39 -10.58 11.44
N ASN A 273 23.33 -10.48 12.24
CA ASN A 273 22.37 -11.55 12.52
C ASN A 273 21.09 -11.47 11.67
N LEU A 274 20.94 -10.42 10.87
CA LEU A 274 19.88 -10.23 9.90
C LEU A 274 20.50 -9.66 8.62
N ASP A 275 20.14 -10.20 7.45
CA ASP A 275 20.74 -9.80 6.18
C ASP A 275 20.17 -8.51 5.62
N PHE A 276 18.85 -8.33 5.75
CA PHE A 276 18.12 -7.23 5.11
C PHE A 276 16.92 -6.79 5.92
N THR A 277 16.71 -5.47 6.03
CA THR A 277 15.47 -4.88 6.57
C THR A 277 15.00 -3.70 5.73
N HIS A 278 13.69 -3.64 5.46
CA HIS A 278 13.04 -2.46 4.87
C HIS A 278 12.35 -1.59 5.94
N ALA A 279 12.42 -1.98 7.20
CA ALA A 279 11.83 -1.24 8.32
C ALA A 279 12.93 -0.48 9.07
N ILE A 280 13.26 0.72 8.61
CA ILE A 280 14.21 1.59 9.28
C ILE A 280 13.50 2.22 10.49
N PRO A 281 14.00 2.02 11.73
CA PRO A 281 13.39 2.62 12.91
C PRO A 281 13.55 4.14 12.91
N SER A 282 12.61 4.84 13.52
CA SER A 282 12.67 6.31 13.63
C SER A 282 13.95 6.80 14.32
N THR A 283 14.47 6.02 15.26
CA THR A 283 15.73 6.29 15.97
C THR A 283 16.96 6.27 15.05
N ALA A 284 16.91 5.59 13.92
CA ALA A 284 18.00 5.46 12.96
C ALA A 284 17.84 6.33 11.71
N LEU A 285 16.73 7.02 11.52
CA LEU A 285 16.47 7.81 10.29
C LEU A 285 17.54 8.86 10.02
N LYS A 286 18.06 9.49 11.07
CA LYS A 286 19.09 10.51 10.97
C LYS A 286 20.46 9.94 10.57
N THR A 287 20.75 8.69 10.91
CA THR A 287 22.11 8.14 10.88
C THR A 287 22.29 6.96 9.91
N PHE A 288 21.23 6.24 9.53
CA PHE A 288 21.37 5.00 8.76
C PHE A 288 22.06 5.20 7.39
N GLN A 289 21.83 6.35 6.74
CA GLN A 289 22.42 6.63 5.43
C GLN A 289 23.93 6.91 5.49
N SER A 290 24.44 7.28 6.66
CA SER A 290 25.87 7.54 6.91
C SER A 290 26.57 6.43 7.67
N ASP A 291 25.84 5.38 8.10
CA ASP A 291 26.39 4.24 8.82
C ASP A 291 27.22 3.34 7.89
N LYS A 292 28.53 3.35 8.05
CA LYS A 292 29.46 2.58 7.20
C LYS A 292 29.47 1.10 7.49
N SER A 293 28.81 0.64 8.56
CA SER A 293 28.72 -0.79 8.91
C SER A 293 27.65 -1.51 8.10
N ILE A 294 26.82 -0.79 7.38
CA ILE A 294 25.70 -1.29 6.58
C ILE A 294 25.68 -0.65 5.19
N LYS A 295 24.87 -1.21 4.29
CA LYS A 295 24.47 -0.54 3.05
C LYS A 295 23.08 0.05 3.26
N ALA A 296 22.92 1.34 3.01
CA ALA A 296 21.65 2.05 3.12
C ALA A 296 21.06 2.34 1.75
N TYR A 297 19.73 2.29 1.65
CA TYR A 297 18.97 2.53 0.43
C TYR A 297 17.86 3.53 0.72
N ASN A 298 17.66 4.48 -0.19
CA ASN A 298 16.66 5.53 -0.07
C ASN A 298 16.31 6.04 -1.48
N GLN A 299 15.08 5.83 -1.92
CA GLN A 299 14.59 6.26 -3.23
C GLN A 299 13.10 6.60 -3.19
N PRO A 300 12.56 7.37 -4.17
CA PRO A 300 11.14 7.68 -4.23
C PRO A 300 10.26 6.44 -4.19
N GLY A 301 9.17 6.49 -3.42
CA GLY A 301 8.19 5.42 -3.26
C GLY A 301 6.79 5.84 -3.65
N GLY A 302 5.81 4.95 -3.47
CA GLY A 302 4.44 5.11 -3.94
C GLY A 302 3.46 5.74 -2.94
N ASN A 303 3.82 5.87 -1.67
CA ASN A 303 2.94 6.42 -0.64
C ASN A 303 2.95 7.95 -0.69
N THR A 304 1.76 8.56 -0.60
CA THR A 304 1.59 10.01 -0.58
C THR A 304 1.25 10.50 0.82
N LEU A 305 1.79 11.66 1.19
CA LEU A 305 1.39 12.42 2.37
C LEU A 305 0.74 13.72 1.92
N THR A 306 -0.41 14.01 2.49
CA THR A 306 -1.24 15.17 2.20
C THR A 306 -1.85 15.72 3.49
N PHE A 307 -2.53 16.84 3.41
CA PHE A 307 -3.61 17.17 4.35
C PHE A 307 -4.85 17.58 3.57
N THR A 308 -6.01 17.15 4.05
CA THR A 308 -7.29 17.42 3.44
C THR A 308 -7.90 18.68 4.05
N ILE A 309 -8.43 19.55 3.21
CA ILE A 309 -9.21 20.71 3.62
C ILE A 309 -10.67 20.44 3.24
N PRO A 310 -11.54 20.07 4.20
CA PRO A 310 -12.93 19.73 3.89
C PRO A 310 -13.69 20.87 3.22
N GLU A 311 -14.63 20.51 2.35
CA GLU A 311 -15.45 21.47 1.60
C GLU A 311 -16.38 22.31 2.49
N TRP A 312 -16.72 21.81 3.68
CA TRP A 312 -17.64 22.50 4.60
C TRP A 312 -16.97 23.52 5.53
N LEU A 313 -15.63 23.66 5.48
CA LEU A 313 -14.95 24.65 6.30
C LEU A 313 -15.24 26.07 5.79
N GLU A 314 -15.54 26.97 6.71
CA GLU A 314 -15.69 28.39 6.40
C GLU A 314 -14.46 28.93 5.68
N HIS A 315 -14.64 29.75 4.65
CA HIS A 315 -13.59 30.28 3.77
C HIS A 315 -12.94 29.29 2.80
N PHE A 316 -13.30 28.02 2.83
CA PHE A 316 -12.63 26.96 2.03
C PHE A 316 -13.58 26.21 1.09
N GLY A 317 -14.76 26.72 0.79
CA GLY A 317 -15.62 26.13 -0.23
C GLY A 317 -14.99 26.11 -1.61
N GLN A 318 -15.56 25.33 -2.54
CA GLN A 318 -15.13 25.31 -3.95
C GLN A 318 -15.72 26.51 -4.71
N ASP A 319 -15.25 27.67 -4.36
CA ASP A 319 -15.56 28.96 -4.97
C ASP A 319 -14.25 29.74 -5.17
N GLU A 320 -14.33 30.95 -5.71
CA GLU A 320 -13.15 31.77 -5.98
C GLU A 320 -12.35 32.08 -4.70
N GLU A 321 -13.02 32.45 -3.61
CA GLU A 321 -12.37 32.70 -2.32
C GLU A 321 -11.65 31.44 -1.82
N GLY A 322 -12.36 30.32 -1.76
CA GLY A 322 -11.83 29.06 -1.24
C GLY A 322 -10.63 28.55 -2.04
N ASN A 323 -10.70 28.62 -3.36
CA ASN A 323 -9.61 28.19 -4.24
C ASN A 323 -8.37 29.06 -4.07
N LEU A 324 -8.52 30.38 -3.98
CA LEU A 324 -7.41 31.29 -3.70
C LEU A 324 -6.73 30.99 -2.36
N ARG A 325 -7.52 30.68 -1.32
CA ARG A 325 -7.00 30.34 0.00
C ARG A 325 -6.25 29.01 0.01
N ARG A 326 -6.80 28.01 -0.63
CA ARG A 326 -6.16 26.68 -0.77
C ARG A 326 -4.81 26.78 -1.49
N GLN A 327 -4.75 27.55 -2.57
CA GLN A 327 -3.51 27.80 -3.30
C GLN A 327 -2.49 28.59 -2.46
N ALA A 328 -2.92 29.62 -1.76
CA ALA A 328 -2.05 30.41 -0.88
C ALA A 328 -1.46 29.57 0.24
N ILE A 329 -2.25 28.72 0.87
CA ILE A 329 -1.78 27.78 1.90
C ILE A 329 -0.74 26.82 1.32
N SER A 330 -1.00 26.23 0.16
CA SER A 330 -0.06 25.32 -0.48
C SER A 330 1.28 26.00 -0.79
N MET A 331 1.25 27.21 -1.34
CA MET A 331 2.46 27.96 -1.71
C MET A 331 3.21 28.55 -0.52
N SER A 332 2.64 28.52 0.68
CA SER A 332 3.29 28.90 1.95
C SER A 332 4.24 27.84 2.49
N ILE A 333 4.21 26.62 1.96
CA ILE A 333 4.89 25.45 2.53
C ILE A 333 6.21 25.17 1.80
N ASP A 334 7.32 25.25 2.51
CA ASP A 334 8.63 24.83 2.01
C ASP A 334 8.82 23.32 2.23
N ARG A 335 8.28 22.54 1.30
CA ARG A 335 8.31 21.07 1.33
C ARG A 335 9.72 20.50 1.35
N LYS A 336 10.65 21.17 0.63
CA LYS A 336 12.04 20.74 0.55
C LYS A 336 12.75 20.85 1.90
N THR A 337 12.64 22.01 2.54
CA THR A 337 13.28 22.25 3.84
C THR A 337 12.71 21.32 4.93
N ILE A 338 11.40 21.06 4.93
CA ILE A 338 10.80 20.11 5.87
C ILE A 338 11.30 18.69 5.60
N ALA A 339 11.39 18.26 4.34
CA ALA A 339 11.93 16.96 3.97
C ALA A 339 13.37 16.77 4.45
N GLU A 340 14.21 17.78 4.31
CA GLU A 340 15.61 17.75 4.76
C GLU A 340 15.71 17.68 6.29
N LYS A 341 14.97 18.53 7.00
CA LYS A 341 15.13 18.71 8.45
C LYS A 341 14.34 17.72 9.30
N ILE A 342 13.15 17.33 8.87
CA ILE A 342 12.25 16.47 9.64
C ILE A 342 12.31 15.02 9.15
N PHE A 343 12.32 14.81 7.83
CA PHE A 343 12.35 13.45 7.26
C PHE A 343 13.75 12.95 6.94
N ASN A 344 14.78 13.73 7.16
CA ASN A 344 16.17 13.36 6.84
C ASN A 344 16.32 12.86 5.38
N ASN A 345 15.64 13.53 4.44
CA ASN A 345 15.58 13.17 3.01
C ASN A 345 14.98 11.78 2.72
N THR A 346 14.15 11.26 3.59
CA THR A 346 13.38 10.02 3.36
C THR A 346 11.99 10.26 2.80
N SER A 347 11.70 11.48 2.41
CA SER A 347 10.49 11.90 1.70
C SER A 347 10.84 12.85 0.58
N THR A 348 10.15 12.72 -0.55
CA THR A 348 10.36 13.55 -1.75
C THR A 348 9.22 14.55 -1.89
N PRO A 349 9.48 15.86 -2.09
CA PRO A 349 8.41 16.84 -2.31
C PRO A 349 7.49 16.44 -3.46
N ALA A 350 6.18 16.48 -3.23
CA ALA A 350 5.17 16.16 -4.24
C ALA A 350 5.14 17.21 -5.35
N VAL A 351 4.97 16.76 -6.58
CA VAL A 351 4.74 17.59 -7.76
C VAL A 351 3.44 17.24 -8.47
N ASP A 352 2.68 16.30 -7.88
CA ASP A 352 1.52 15.64 -8.44
C ASP A 352 0.64 15.11 -7.29
N PHE A 353 -0.60 14.73 -7.58
CA PHE A 353 -1.50 14.03 -6.63
C PHE A 353 -1.22 12.54 -6.50
N ILE A 354 -0.48 11.97 -7.44
CA ILE A 354 -0.02 10.58 -7.41
C ILE A 354 1.50 10.53 -7.21
N ALA A 355 2.07 9.34 -7.18
CA ALA A 355 3.48 9.15 -6.90
C ALA A 355 4.29 8.72 -8.13
N ALA A 356 5.59 8.98 -8.13
CA ALA A 356 6.50 8.73 -9.26
C ALA A 356 6.44 7.30 -9.86
N PRO A 357 6.25 6.22 -9.07
CA PRO A 357 6.16 4.87 -9.63
C PRO A 357 4.83 4.53 -10.33
N ILE A 358 3.97 5.48 -10.59
CA ILE A 358 2.67 5.27 -11.24
C ILE A 358 2.69 5.85 -12.65
N SER A 359 2.16 5.14 -13.65
CA SER A 359 2.31 5.48 -15.07
C SER A 359 1.79 6.88 -15.45
N ALA A 360 0.72 7.35 -14.82
CA ALA A 360 0.16 8.68 -15.07
C ALA A 360 0.94 9.83 -14.41
N TYR A 361 1.92 9.54 -13.55
CA TYR A 361 2.72 10.56 -12.87
C TYR A 361 3.43 11.47 -13.88
N SER A 362 3.38 12.79 -13.62
CA SER A 362 4.05 13.79 -14.46
C SER A 362 4.56 14.96 -13.62
N LYS A 363 5.80 15.37 -13.88
CA LYS A 363 6.38 16.59 -13.33
C LYS A 363 5.93 17.85 -14.08
N ASN A 364 5.23 17.70 -15.18
CA ASN A 364 4.90 18.77 -16.14
C ASN A 364 3.41 19.08 -16.22
N LEU A 365 2.64 18.73 -15.19
CA LEU A 365 1.22 19.06 -15.13
C LEU A 365 1.01 20.57 -15.07
N LYS A 366 0.07 21.07 -15.85
CA LYS A 366 -0.32 22.49 -15.82
C LYS A 366 -0.90 22.84 -14.47
N GLY A 367 -0.41 23.91 -13.86
CA GLY A 367 -0.88 24.39 -12.57
C GLY A 367 -0.11 23.82 -11.38
N ASN A 368 0.89 22.94 -11.57
CA ASN A 368 1.61 22.35 -10.46
C ASN A 368 2.58 23.31 -9.74
N GLU A 369 2.71 24.55 -10.21
CA GLU A 369 3.42 25.63 -9.49
C GLU A 369 2.80 25.90 -8.11
N VAL A 370 1.52 25.56 -7.89
CA VAL A 370 0.87 25.69 -6.57
C VAL A 370 1.48 24.79 -5.51
N LEU A 371 2.26 23.77 -5.91
CA LEU A 371 2.98 22.88 -5.00
C LEU A 371 4.41 23.37 -4.69
N LYS A 372 4.83 24.48 -5.28
CA LYS A 372 6.15 25.07 -5.03
C LYS A 372 6.05 26.16 -3.96
N TYR A 373 7.03 26.20 -3.08
CA TYR A 373 7.16 27.26 -2.09
C TYR A 373 7.36 28.62 -2.77
N ASN A 374 6.40 29.51 -2.57
CA ASN A 374 6.44 30.88 -3.08
C ASN A 374 5.66 31.80 -2.13
N PRO A 375 6.30 32.29 -1.05
CA PRO A 375 5.63 33.07 -0.03
C PRO A 375 5.10 34.41 -0.55
N LYS A 376 5.75 35.02 -1.53
CA LYS A 376 5.27 36.26 -2.16
C LYS A 376 3.93 36.02 -2.86
N LYS A 377 3.85 34.98 -3.70
CA LYS A 377 2.63 34.62 -4.42
C LYS A 377 1.52 34.20 -3.45
N ALA A 378 1.87 33.45 -2.42
CA ALA A 378 0.94 33.06 -1.38
C ALA A 378 0.26 34.29 -0.73
N LYS A 379 1.02 35.31 -0.36
CA LYS A 379 0.49 36.56 0.19
C LYS A 379 -0.43 37.30 -0.79
N GLU A 380 -0.05 37.35 -2.08
CA GLU A 380 -0.86 37.98 -3.13
C GLU A 380 -2.22 37.28 -3.27
N LEU A 381 -2.24 35.94 -3.31
CA LEU A 381 -3.47 35.15 -3.41
C LEU A 381 -4.35 35.28 -2.16
N TRP A 382 -3.74 35.30 -0.98
CA TRP A 382 -4.44 35.49 0.28
C TRP A 382 -5.10 36.88 0.36
N ALA A 383 -4.40 37.92 -0.09
CA ALA A 383 -4.96 39.29 -0.17
C ALA A 383 -6.14 39.36 -1.14
N LYS A 384 -6.05 38.69 -2.30
CA LYS A 384 -7.20 38.61 -3.23
C LYS A 384 -8.40 37.91 -2.60
N ALA A 385 -8.18 36.82 -1.86
CA ALA A 385 -9.23 36.12 -1.15
C ALA A 385 -9.87 37.04 -0.07
N ASN A 386 -9.08 37.81 0.67
CA ASN A 386 -9.54 38.76 1.67
C ASN A 386 -10.38 39.92 1.05
N ALA A 387 -10.10 40.29 -0.20
CA ALA A 387 -10.92 41.27 -0.93
C ALA A 387 -12.32 40.74 -1.27
N ILE A 388 -12.47 39.41 -1.39
CA ILE A 388 -13.78 38.77 -1.59
C ILE A 388 -14.52 38.66 -0.25
N SER A 389 -13.86 38.07 0.76
CA SER A 389 -14.37 37.91 2.13
C SER A 389 -13.20 37.96 3.10
N PRO A 390 -13.19 38.92 4.06
CA PRO A 390 -12.08 39.01 5.02
C PRO A 390 -11.88 37.71 5.83
N TRP A 391 -10.64 37.32 6.02
CA TRP A 391 -10.31 36.19 6.88
C TRP A 391 -10.67 36.46 8.34
N SER A 392 -11.22 35.47 9.00
CA SER A 392 -11.42 35.44 10.45
C SER A 392 -11.16 34.03 10.96
N GLY A 393 -10.77 33.95 12.22
CA GLY A 393 -10.54 32.66 12.87
C GLY A 393 -9.12 32.13 12.73
N GLU A 394 -8.97 30.84 12.87
CA GLU A 394 -7.72 30.13 12.95
C GLU A 394 -7.70 28.98 11.95
N PHE A 395 -6.55 28.74 11.33
CA PHE A 395 -6.35 27.56 10.49
C PHE A 395 -5.76 26.43 11.33
N GLY A 396 -6.39 25.26 11.32
CA GLY A 396 -5.93 24.10 12.06
C GLY A 396 -5.70 22.89 11.18
N ILE A 397 -4.72 22.06 11.55
CA ILE A 397 -4.49 20.74 10.95
C ILE A 397 -4.53 19.70 12.06
N ALA A 398 -5.55 18.83 12.05
CA ALA A 398 -5.71 17.75 12.99
C ALA A 398 -4.83 16.54 12.60
N TYR A 399 -4.38 15.83 13.62
CA TYR A 399 -3.59 14.60 13.47
C TYR A 399 -3.77 13.72 14.71
N ASN A 400 -3.45 12.42 14.60
CA ASN A 400 -3.44 11.52 15.75
C ASN A 400 -2.10 11.60 16.49
N ALA A 401 -2.14 11.82 17.79
CA ALA A 401 -0.95 12.01 18.62
C ALA A 401 -0.15 10.72 18.87
N ASP A 402 -0.76 9.55 18.69
CA ASP A 402 -0.12 8.24 18.77
C ASP A 402 0.65 7.84 17.48
N GLY A 403 0.63 8.68 16.45
CA GLY A 403 1.36 8.51 15.21
C GLY A 403 2.62 9.37 15.11
N THR A 404 3.08 9.59 13.89
CA THR A 404 4.37 10.28 13.60
C THR A 404 4.20 11.68 12.98
N ALA A 405 2.97 12.20 12.88
CA ALA A 405 2.68 13.41 12.11
C ALA A 405 2.99 14.73 12.84
N LYS A 406 3.14 14.72 14.16
CA LYS A 406 3.28 15.93 14.98
C LYS A 406 4.27 16.94 14.41
N ASN A 407 5.50 16.51 14.15
CA ASN A 407 6.58 17.41 13.79
C ASN A 407 6.36 18.09 12.43
N TRP A 408 5.92 17.35 11.43
CA TRP A 408 5.68 17.96 10.12
C TRP A 408 4.39 18.81 10.09
N VAL A 409 3.35 18.43 10.85
CA VAL A 409 2.13 19.24 10.98
C VAL A 409 2.46 20.57 11.65
N GLU A 410 3.20 20.55 12.76
CA GLU A 410 3.65 21.78 13.44
C GLU A 410 4.49 22.68 12.52
N ALA A 411 5.41 22.09 11.75
CA ALA A 411 6.24 22.83 10.80
C ALA A 411 5.39 23.52 9.71
N ILE A 412 4.41 22.82 9.15
CA ILE A 412 3.48 23.39 8.16
C ILE A 412 2.69 24.55 8.76
N CYS A 413 2.12 24.37 9.95
CA CYS A 413 1.37 25.42 10.62
C CYS A 413 2.23 26.68 10.88
N ASN A 414 3.51 26.50 11.24
CA ASN A 414 4.44 27.61 11.39
C ASN A 414 4.71 28.34 10.06
N TYR A 415 4.88 27.60 8.96
CA TYR A 415 5.04 28.21 7.64
C TYR A 415 3.81 29.01 7.22
N ILE A 416 2.61 28.49 7.43
CA ILE A 416 1.35 29.16 7.11
C ILE A 416 1.19 30.43 7.96
N LYS A 417 1.41 30.33 9.28
CA LYS A 417 1.35 31.44 10.21
C LYS A 417 2.32 32.57 9.80
N ASN A 418 3.56 32.22 9.54
CA ASN A 418 4.59 33.20 9.24
C ASN A 418 4.41 33.83 7.84
N THR A 419 3.92 33.08 6.88
CA THR A 419 3.72 33.58 5.51
C THR A 419 2.47 34.42 5.39
N LEU A 420 1.33 33.98 5.93
CA LEU A 420 0.02 34.61 5.73
C LEU A 420 -0.37 35.57 6.86
N ASP A 421 0.41 35.64 7.93
CA ASP A 421 0.11 36.44 9.13
C ASP A 421 -1.28 36.13 9.71
N ILE A 422 -1.56 34.85 9.88
CA ILE A 422 -2.80 34.31 10.47
C ILE A 422 -2.46 33.36 11.62
N ASP A 423 -3.41 33.15 12.51
CA ASP A 423 -3.29 32.07 13.49
C ASP A 423 -3.41 30.71 12.80
N ALA A 424 -2.42 29.86 13.04
CA ALA A 424 -2.39 28.49 12.53
C ALA A 424 -1.80 27.56 13.59
N LYS A 425 -2.46 26.41 13.82
CA LYS A 425 -2.04 25.46 14.85
C LYS A 425 -2.25 24.01 14.46
N SER A 426 -1.42 23.14 15.03
CA SER A 426 -1.65 21.71 15.03
C SER A 426 -2.73 21.33 16.06
N ILE A 427 -3.58 20.35 15.73
CA ILE A 427 -4.67 19.89 16.58
C ILE A 427 -4.48 18.41 16.86
N PRO A 428 -3.88 18.02 18.00
CA PRO A 428 -3.70 16.61 18.34
C PRO A 428 -5.03 15.98 18.77
N MET A 429 -5.32 14.80 18.24
CA MET A 429 -6.31 13.86 18.75
C MET A 429 -5.58 12.69 19.41
N SER A 430 -6.12 12.17 20.52
CA SER A 430 -5.37 11.26 21.39
C SER A 430 -4.95 9.97 20.69
N THR A 431 -5.86 9.39 19.89
CA THR A 431 -5.63 8.10 19.23
C THR A 431 -5.98 8.14 17.76
N SER A 432 -5.42 7.20 17.03
CA SER A 432 -5.74 6.95 15.63
C SER A 432 -7.22 6.60 15.44
N ASP A 433 -7.78 5.79 16.33
CA ASP A 433 -9.19 5.39 16.25
C ASP A 433 -10.14 6.59 16.42
N GLU A 434 -9.86 7.48 17.36
CA GLU A 434 -10.60 8.73 17.54
C GLU A 434 -10.50 9.61 16.29
N PHE A 435 -9.29 9.79 15.78
CA PHE A 435 -9.01 10.59 14.59
C PHE A 435 -9.78 10.06 13.37
N LEU A 436 -9.63 8.77 13.06
CA LEU A 436 -10.28 8.15 11.91
C LEU A 436 -11.81 8.14 12.02
N SER A 437 -12.34 7.90 13.22
CA SER A 437 -13.79 7.97 13.46
C SER A 437 -14.34 9.36 13.15
N ASN A 438 -13.63 10.44 13.49
CA ASN A 438 -14.03 11.81 13.15
C ASN A 438 -13.93 12.10 11.66
N VAL A 439 -12.87 11.59 10.99
CA VAL A 439 -12.72 11.71 9.54
C VAL A 439 -13.86 10.99 8.81
N ASP A 440 -14.10 9.73 9.14
CA ASP A 440 -15.09 8.88 8.47
C ASP A 440 -16.53 9.34 8.68
N SER A 441 -16.80 9.90 9.85
CA SER A 441 -18.16 10.43 10.18
C SER A 441 -18.42 11.84 9.66
N GLY A 442 -17.45 12.51 9.03
CA GLY A 442 -17.57 13.88 8.53
C GLY A 442 -17.68 14.92 9.64
N LYS A 443 -17.13 14.63 10.83
CA LYS A 443 -17.20 15.52 12.00
C LYS A 443 -15.98 16.42 12.18
N MET A 444 -15.03 16.39 11.25
CA MET A 444 -13.85 17.24 11.34
C MET A 444 -14.24 18.71 11.17
N THR A 445 -13.75 19.55 12.08
CA THR A 445 -13.98 20.99 12.11
C THR A 445 -12.75 21.80 11.67
N SER A 446 -11.73 21.12 11.19
CA SER A 446 -10.47 21.67 10.69
C SER A 446 -9.98 20.86 9.49
N ALA A 447 -8.92 21.34 8.83
CA ALA A 447 -8.12 20.48 7.98
C ALA A 447 -7.52 19.35 8.81
N TYR A 448 -7.13 18.27 8.16
CA TYR A 448 -6.54 17.11 8.85
C TYR A 448 -5.52 16.40 7.96
N ARG A 449 -4.52 15.77 8.61
CA ARG A 449 -3.56 14.96 7.91
C ARG A 449 -4.26 13.85 7.13
N SER A 450 -3.74 13.54 5.99
CA SER A 450 -4.20 12.45 5.14
C SER A 450 -3.03 11.86 4.34
N GLY A 451 -3.30 10.84 3.58
CA GLY A 451 -2.31 10.18 2.75
C GLY A 451 -2.90 8.94 2.10
N TRP A 452 -2.13 8.33 1.22
CA TRP A 452 -2.56 7.12 0.53
C TRP A 452 -1.38 6.22 0.22
N GLY A 453 -1.55 4.92 0.50
CA GLY A 453 -0.69 3.86 0.00
C GLY A 453 -1.41 3.11 -1.11
N PRO A 454 -0.80 2.89 -2.28
CA PRO A 454 -1.50 2.27 -3.40
C PRO A 454 -1.76 0.78 -3.15
N ASP A 455 -2.99 0.34 -3.46
CA ASP A 455 -3.37 -1.08 -3.44
C ASP A 455 -2.87 -1.80 -4.70
N TYR A 456 -2.74 -1.05 -5.79
CA TYR A 456 -2.22 -1.48 -7.08
C TYR A 456 -1.69 -0.26 -7.85
N PRO A 457 -0.80 -0.44 -8.83
CA PRO A 457 -0.12 0.69 -9.49
C PRO A 457 -0.96 1.32 -10.59
N SER A 458 -2.05 1.96 -10.21
CA SER A 458 -2.91 2.70 -11.14
C SER A 458 -3.40 4.01 -10.54
N ALA A 459 -3.52 5.03 -11.37
CA ALA A 459 -3.95 6.37 -10.96
C ALA A 459 -5.35 6.40 -10.36
N ASP A 460 -6.28 5.52 -10.79
CA ASP A 460 -7.64 5.45 -10.24
C ASP A 460 -7.63 5.15 -8.74
N ASN A 461 -6.68 4.37 -8.28
CA ASN A 461 -6.54 4.04 -6.85
C ASN A 461 -6.24 5.27 -5.99
N TYR A 462 -5.60 6.28 -6.55
CA TYR A 462 -5.40 7.58 -5.89
C TYR A 462 -6.54 8.55 -6.19
N LEU A 463 -6.90 8.71 -7.45
CA LEU A 463 -7.74 9.82 -7.92
C LEU A 463 -9.23 9.53 -7.77
N VAL A 464 -9.70 8.38 -8.23
CA VAL A 464 -11.11 7.99 -8.11
C VAL A 464 -11.45 7.70 -6.66
N GLN A 465 -10.60 6.94 -5.99
CA GLN A 465 -10.78 6.55 -4.60
C GLN A 465 -10.88 7.74 -3.64
N LEU A 466 -10.11 8.79 -3.89
CA LEU A 466 -9.98 9.91 -2.95
C LEU A 466 -10.75 11.17 -3.34
N TYR A 467 -11.04 11.38 -4.63
CA TYR A 467 -11.56 12.68 -5.10
C TYR A 467 -12.79 12.61 -5.99
N ASP A 468 -13.17 11.45 -6.51
CA ASP A 468 -14.40 11.30 -7.29
C ASP A 468 -15.63 11.48 -6.40
N SER A 469 -16.69 12.10 -6.94
CA SER A 469 -17.94 12.31 -6.21
C SER A 469 -18.58 11.01 -5.73
N SER A 470 -18.37 9.91 -6.45
CA SER A 470 -18.88 8.57 -6.07
C SER A 470 -18.24 8.03 -4.78
N SER A 471 -17.09 8.56 -4.40
CA SER A 471 -16.35 8.17 -3.18
C SER A 471 -16.62 9.11 -2.00
N ALA A 472 -17.45 10.15 -2.18
CA ALA A 472 -17.85 11.11 -1.15
C ALA A 472 -19.02 10.58 -0.29
N ASP A 473 -19.47 11.38 0.65
CA ASP A 473 -20.64 11.12 1.50
C ASP A 473 -20.55 9.80 2.29
N GLY A 474 -19.34 9.44 2.74
CA GLY A 474 -19.09 8.22 3.49
C GLY A 474 -19.06 6.93 2.66
N LYS A 475 -19.06 7.05 1.32
CA LYS A 475 -19.07 5.89 0.40
C LYS A 475 -17.67 5.37 0.08
N GLY A 476 -16.62 6.18 0.29
CA GLY A 476 -15.24 5.83 0.01
C GLY A 476 -14.26 6.81 0.65
N GLY A 477 -13.07 6.94 0.08
CA GLY A 477 -11.97 7.72 0.65
C GLY A 477 -12.04 9.23 0.47
N ASN A 478 -13.06 9.74 -0.22
CA ASN A 478 -13.27 11.18 -0.41
C ASN A 478 -13.92 11.79 0.84
N SER A 479 -13.17 11.83 1.92
CA SER A 479 -13.65 12.23 3.24
C SER A 479 -13.91 13.72 3.40
N GLY A 480 -13.31 14.57 2.56
CA GLY A 480 -13.53 16.01 2.53
C GLY A 480 -14.75 16.45 1.71
N ASN A 481 -15.46 15.51 1.09
CA ASN A 481 -16.64 15.72 0.24
C ASN A 481 -16.40 16.61 -0.99
N TYR A 482 -15.21 16.54 -1.56
CA TYR A 482 -14.95 17.21 -2.83
C TYR A 482 -15.86 16.68 -3.95
N LYS A 483 -16.46 17.56 -4.70
CA LYS A 483 -17.34 17.22 -5.83
C LYS A 483 -17.11 18.20 -6.96
N ASN A 484 -16.65 17.70 -8.09
CA ASN A 484 -16.49 18.48 -9.31
C ASN A 484 -16.90 17.64 -10.53
N PRO A 485 -18.00 17.97 -11.23
CA PRO A 485 -18.48 17.21 -12.38
C PRO A 485 -17.48 17.11 -13.53
N GLU A 486 -16.62 18.11 -13.73
CA GLU A 486 -15.58 18.09 -14.77
C GLU A 486 -14.48 17.08 -14.41
N PHE A 487 -14.09 17.03 -13.14
CA PHE A 487 -13.16 16.00 -12.66
C PHE A 487 -13.77 14.60 -12.79
N ASP A 488 -15.00 14.42 -12.33
CA ASP A 488 -15.71 13.14 -12.44
C ASP A 488 -15.80 12.67 -13.91
N ALA A 489 -16.06 13.57 -14.85
CA ALA A 489 -16.11 13.24 -16.28
C ALA A 489 -14.75 12.75 -16.80
N MET A 490 -13.63 13.31 -16.32
CA MET A 490 -12.30 12.81 -16.69
C MET A 490 -12.04 11.42 -16.13
N MET A 491 -12.48 11.15 -14.89
CA MET A 491 -12.37 9.82 -14.28
C MET A 491 -13.20 8.78 -15.05
N ASP A 492 -14.43 9.12 -15.44
CA ASP A 492 -15.29 8.25 -16.26
C ASP A 492 -14.65 7.91 -17.61
N LYS A 493 -14.05 8.89 -18.26
CA LYS A 493 -13.32 8.68 -19.53
C LYS A 493 -12.11 7.78 -19.34
N ALA A 494 -11.35 7.99 -18.27
CA ALA A 494 -10.19 7.15 -17.95
C ALA A 494 -10.61 5.70 -17.68
N LEU A 495 -11.63 5.49 -16.85
CA LEU A 495 -12.13 4.16 -16.50
C LEU A 495 -12.75 3.42 -17.71
N SER A 496 -13.23 4.13 -18.72
CA SER A 496 -13.80 3.56 -19.94
C SER A 496 -12.78 3.40 -21.07
N ALA A 497 -11.54 3.82 -20.87
CA ALA A 497 -10.51 3.80 -21.89
C ALA A 497 -10.09 2.37 -22.28
N PRO A 498 -9.72 2.13 -23.54
CA PRO A 498 -9.32 0.80 -24.01
C PRO A 498 -7.90 0.40 -23.59
N SER A 499 -7.09 1.35 -23.12
CA SER A 499 -5.70 1.11 -22.71
C SER A 499 -5.30 2.00 -21.54
N THR A 500 -4.28 1.58 -20.80
CA THR A 500 -3.67 2.38 -19.72
C THR A 500 -3.12 3.71 -20.27
N GLU A 501 -2.55 3.70 -21.44
CA GLU A 501 -1.95 4.89 -22.07
C GLU A 501 -2.99 5.98 -22.37
N GLU A 502 -4.16 5.60 -22.85
CA GLU A 502 -5.28 6.53 -23.04
C GLU A 502 -5.90 6.96 -21.70
N ALA A 503 -6.06 6.04 -20.77
CA ALA A 503 -6.55 6.34 -19.44
C ALA A 503 -5.66 7.38 -18.74
N ASP A 504 -4.34 7.25 -18.82
CA ASP A 504 -3.38 8.16 -18.18
C ASP A 504 -3.53 9.61 -18.66
N LYS A 505 -3.88 9.82 -19.93
CA LYS A 505 -4.15 11.17 -20.45
C LYS A 505 -5.34 11.83 -19.76
N TYR A 506 -6.40 11.08 -19.52
CA TYR A 506 -7.58 11.58 -18.82
C TYR A 506 -7.31 11.76 -17.33
N TYR A 507 -6.56 10.88 -16.69
CA TYR A 507 -6.13 11.05 -15.31
C TYR A 507 -5.31 12.33 -15.15
N GLN A 508 -4.38 12.62 -16.04
CA GLN A 508 -3.58 13.85 -16.00
C GLN A 508 -4.44 15.10 -16.18
N GLN A 509 -5.44 15.08 -17.07
CA GLN A 509 -6.41 16.17 -17.19
C GLN A 509 -7.21 16.37 -15.89
N GLY A 510 -7.61 15.28 -15.25
CA GLY A 510 -8.26 15.33 -13.93
C GLY A 510 -7.36 15.91 -12.85
N GLU A 511 -6.08 15.55 -12.84
CA GLU A 511 -5.11 16.10 -11.89
C GLU A 511 -4.87 17.61 -12.07
N GLU A 512 -4.91 18.11 -13.29
CA GLU A 512 -4.83 19.55 -13.56
C GLU A 512 -6.03 20.30 -12.98
N ILE A 513 -7.21 19.69 -12.96
CA ILE A 513 -8.39 20.21 -12.26
C ILE A 513 -8.15 20.21 -10.74
N LEU A 514 -7.64 19.13 -10.19
CA LEU A 514 -7.32 19.01 -8.76
C LEU A 514 -6.27 20.05 -8.33
N LEU A 515 -5.31 20.38 -9.16
CA LEU A 515 -4.30 21.41 -8.87
C LEU A 515 -4.89 22.81 -8.80
N GLN A 516 -6.01 23.07 -9.47
CA GLN A 516 -6.76 24.33 -9.34
C GLN A 516 -7.58 24.37 -8.07
N ASP A 517 -8.24 23.26 -7.72
CA ASP A 517 -9.22 23.16 -6.65
C ASP A 517 -8.63 22.79 -5.30
N LEU A 518 -7.54 22.05 -5.26
CA LEU A 518 -6.81 21.58 -4.08
C LEU A 518 -7.74 21.06 -2.95
N PRO A 519 -8.51 19.99 -3.19
CA PRO A 519 -9.33 19.37 -2.13
C PRO A 519 -8.47 18.81 -1.00
N ALA A 520 -7.26 18.42 -1.32
CA ALA A 520 -6.17 18.13 -0.40
C ALA A 520 -4.91 18.82 -0.90
N ILE A 521 -3.96 19.04 -0.02
CA ILE A 521 -2.67 19.64 -0.35
C ILE A 521 -1.61 18.55 -0.45
N PRO A 522 -1.14 18.22 -1.65
CA PRO A 522 0.00 17.30 -1.82
C PRO A 522 1.26 17.85 -1.14
N LEU A 523 1.91 17.01 -0.34
CA LEU A 523 3.08 17.40 0.45
C LEU A 523 4.33 16.64 0.03
N TRP A 524 4.36 15.34 0.28
CA TRP A 524 5.51 14.48 -0.02
C TRP A 524 5.06 13.10 -0.49
N ASN A 525 5.95 12.44 -1.22
CA ASN A 525 5.91 11.01 -1.41
C ASN A 525 6.95 10.38 -0.47
N GLN A 526 6.51 9.39 0.31
CA GLN A 526 7.39 8.67 1.21
C GLN A 526 8.37 7.82 0.41
N ASN A 527 9.65 7.94 0.70
CA ASN A 527 10.66 7.14 0.04
C ASN A 527 10.63 5.68 0.50
N ALA A 528 11.01 4.79 -0.39
CA ALA A 528 11.37 3.42 -0.06
C ALA A 528 12.75 3.45 0.61
N THR A 529 12.83 2.94 1.82
CA THR A 529 14.08 2.85 2.59
C THR A 529 14.39 1.43 2.99
N ALA A 530 15.65 1.08 3.03
CA ALA A 530 16.12 -0.21 3.49
C ALA A 530 17.57 -0.15 3.94
N ALA A 531 17.99 -1.18 4.64
CA ALA A 531 19.38 -1.43 4.98
C ALA A 531 19.71 -2.90 4.82
N SER A 532 20.95 -3.19 4.45
CA SER A 532 21.46 -4.56 4.34
C SER A 532 22.86 -4.66 4.94
N THR A 533 23.30 -5.88 5.22
CA THR A 533 24.71 -6.16 5.44
C THR A 533 25.51 -5.97 4.15
N SER A 534 26.83 -5.85 4.27
CA SER A 534 27.73 -5.72 3.12
C SER A 534 27.70 -6.93 2.19
N ALA A 535 27.29 -8.09 2.67
CA ALA A 535 27.19 -9.33 1.91
C ALA A 535 26.02 -9.35 0.90
N VAL A 536 24.98 -8.56 1.14
CA VAL A 536 23.78 -8.52 0.31
C VAL A 536 23.95 -7.58 -0.88
N SER A 537 23.45 -8.01 -2.04
CA SER A 537 23.41 -7.25 -3.29
C SER A 537 22.03 -7.42 -3.95
N GLY A 538 21.76 -6.62 -5.01
CA GLY A 538 20.53 -6.73 -5.78
C GLY A 538 19.31 -6.13 -5.09
N VAL A 539 19.49 -5.18 -4.18
CA VAL A 539 18.37 -4.48 -3.55
C VAL A 539 17.64 -3.62 -4.58
N ALA A 540 16.35 -3.86 -4.71
CA ALA A 540 15.44 -3.12 -5.56
C ALA A 540 14.08 -2.99 -4.87
N PHE A 541 13.28 -2.03 -5.32
CA PHE A 541 11.96 -1.76 -4.77
C PHE A 541 10.90 -1.84 -5.86
N ASP A 542 9.71 -2.28 -5.48
CA ASP A 542 8.53 -2.26 -6.34
C ASP A 542 7.88 -0.86 -6.39
N TYR A 543 6.78 -0.73 -7.11
CA TYR A 543 6.05 0.52 -7.28
C TYR A 543 5.55 1.14 -5.95
N GLY A 544 5.24 0.31 -4.97
CA GLY A 544 4.76 0.74 -3.65
C GLY A 544 5.88 1.07 -2.65
N GLY A 545 7.14 0.86 -3.06
CA GLY A 545 8.30 1.00 -2.19
C GLY A 545 8.61 -0.24 -1.36
N GLY A 546 7.95 -1.37 -1.65
CA GLY A 546 8.27 -2.67 -1.06
C GLY A 546 9.52 -3.29 -1.68
N PRO A 547 10.27 -4.11 -0.92
CA PRO A 547 11.46 -4.76 -1.45
C PRO A 547 11.12 -5.85 -2.46
N VAL A 548 11.95 -5.96 -3.51
CA VAL A 548 11.91 -7.06 -4.49
C VAL A 548 12.78 -8.20 -3.97
N PHE A 549 12.22 -9.08 -3.17
CA PHE A 549 12.96 -10.14 -2.48
C PHE A 549 13.64 -11.14 -3.45
N THR A 550 13.03 -11.39 -4.61
CA THR A 550 13.59 -12.29 -5.62
C THR A 550 14.90 -11.81 -6.23
N ALA A 551 15.16 -10.50 -6.16
CA ALA A 551 16.38 -9.90 -6.70
C ALA A 551 17.57 -9.96 -5.75
N LEU A 552 17.35 -10.21 -4.47
CA LEU A 552 18.39 -10.24 -3.45
C LEU A 552 19.35 -11.41 -3.65
N THR A 553 20.64 -11.12 -3.49
CA THR A 553 21.70 -12.13 -3.45
C THR A 553 22.60 -11.89 -2.25
N LYS A 554 23.29 -12.94 -1.80
CA LYS A 554 24.22 -12.88 -0.67
C LYS A 554 25.54 -13.52 -1.09
N LYS A 555 26.64 -12.78 -0.90
CA LYS A 555 27.99 -13.33 -1.05
C LYS A 555 28.26 -14.29 0.10
N GLN A 556 28.86 -15.41 -0.23
CA GLN A 556 29.36 -16.39 0.74
C GLN A 556 30.61 -15.88 1.45
#